data_f5d8ffabc9dcab4be72adee4fd2aa168
#
_entry.id   f5d8ffabc9dcab4be72adee4fd2aa168
#
_cell.length_a   1.000
_cell.length_b   1.000
_cell.length_c   1.000
_cell.angle_alpha   90.00
_cell.angle_beta   90.00
_cell.angle_gamma   90.00
#
_symmetry.space_group_name_H-M   'P 1'
#
loop_
_entity.id
_entity.type
_entity.pdbx_description
1 polymer ?
#
loop_
_entity_poly.entity_id
_entity_poly.type
_entity_poly.pdbx_seq_one_letter_code
_entity_poly.pdbx_strand_id
1 'polypeptide(L)'
;LEGHPVWQKDYETFMQALAFETKLCKPRHPFTKGKVERLVRFVKDNFLTDRVFCDLTDLNWQALEWCNKQNGTYRRTVDGAPQKIHETVCGEQLRMVPEDAVRFYLCPERKISFDGFVNYEGRRFGVPYSYPGATARVERSGDLLRIYSADLKVLLATHTVTWSRTDSFCEGQY
;
A
#
# COMPACT_ATOMS: atom_id res chain seq x y z
N LEU A 1 -30.71 -9.29 -16.97
CA LEU A 1 -30.49 -8.08 -16.18
C LEU A 1 -28.99 -7.98 -15.91
N GLU A 2 -28.26 -7.23 -16.70
CA GLU A 2 -26.88 -6.84 -16.38
C GLU A 2 -26.97 -5.82 -15.24
N GLY A 3 -26.82 -6.30 -14.00
CA GLY A 3 -26.75 -5.45 -12.83
C GLY A 3 -25.47 -4.61 -12.88
N HIS A 4 -25.60 -3.31 -12.70
CA HIS A 4 -24.44 -2.46 -12.46
C HIS A 4 -23.72 -2.93 -11.19
N PRO A 5 -22.40 -2.96 -11.17
CA PRO A 5 -21.65 -3.34 -9.98
C PRO A 5 -21.97 -2.38 -8.84
N VAL A 6 -22.33 -2.94 -7.69
CA VAL A 6 -22.48 -2.16 -6.46
C VAL A 6 -21.14 -2.20 -5.73
N TRP A 7 -20.53 -1.04 -5.58
CA TRP A 7 -19.27 -0.89 -4.87
C TRP A 7 -19.49 -0.69 -3.37
N GLN A 8 -18.56 -1.16 -2.58
CA GLN A 8 -18.51 -0.75 -1.18
C GLN A 8 -18.29 0.77 -1.12
N LYS A 9 -19.02 1.46 -0.24
CA LYS A 9 -19.05 2.93 -0.17
C LYS A 9 -17.67 3.58 -0.05
N ASP A 10 -16.81 3.05 0.79
CA ASP A 10 -15.45 3.61 0.98
C ASP A 10 -14.59 3.44 -0.27
N TYR A 11 -14.75 2.31 -0.97
CA TYR A 11 -14.04 2.08 -2.23
C TYR A 11 -14.57 2.97 -3.35
N GLU A 12 -15.87 3.20 -3.42
CA GLU A 12 -16.47 4.14 -4.39
C GLU A 12 -15.97 5.57 -4.17
N THR A 13 -15.94 6.01 -2.91
CA THR A 13 -15.39 7.33 -2.55
C THR A 13 -13.91 7.43 -2.91
N PHE A 14 -13.14 6.37 -2.71
CA PHE A 14 -11.73 6.29 -3.11
C PHE A 14 -11.55 6.41 -4.64
N MET A 15 -12.34 5.66 -5.42
CA MET A 15 -12.31 5.77 -6.88
C MET A 15 -12.63 7.19 -7.38
N GLN A 16 -13.65 7.82 -6.78
CA GLN A 16 -14.06 9.17 -7.12
C GLN A 16 -12.97 10.20 -6.77
N ALA A 17 -12.37 10.09 -5.59
CA ALA A 17 -11.31 11.00 -5.15
C ALA A 17 -10.06 10.92 -6.03
N LEU A 18 -9.72 9.72 -6.52
CA LEU A 18 -8.56 9.50 -7.39
C LEU A 18 -8.90 9.58 -8.89
N ALA A 19 -10.17 9.77 -9.22
CA ALA A 19 -10.68 9.87 -10.60
C ALA A 19 -10.25 8.70 -11.50
N PHE A 20 -10.32 7.46 -10.98
CA PHE A 20 -10.10 6.25 -11.77
C PHE A 20 -11.34 5.37 -11.83
N GLU A 21 -11.44 4.57 -12.87
CA GLU A 21 -12.53 3.63 -13.11
C GLU A 21 -12.05 2.20 -12.86
N THR A 22 -12.82 1.45 -12.08
CA THR A 22 -12.56 0.02 -11.87
C THR A 22 -13.36 -0.83 -12.84
N LYS A 23 -12.65 -1.65 -13.62
CA LYS A 23 -13.27 -2.63 -14.52
C LYS A 23 -13.35 -3.99 -13.87
N LEU A 24 -14.57 -4.50 -13.70
CA LEU A 24 -14.79 -5.85 -13.20
C LEU A 24 -14.51 -6.91 -14.27
N CYS A 25 -13.84 -7.96 -13.87
CA CYS A 25 -13.76 -9.16 -14.70
C CYS A 25 -15.11 -9.90 -14.65
N LYS A 26 -15.53 -10.44 -15.77
CA LYS A 26 -16.74 -11.29 -15.81
C LYS A 26 -16.56 -12.49 -14.88
N PRO A 27 -17.58 -12.83 -14.06
CA PRO A 27 -17.54 -14.01 -13.21
C PRO A 27 -17.27 -15.27 -14.06
N ARG A 28 -16.44 -16.18 -13.53
CA ARG A 28 -16.07 -17.44 -14.17
C ARG A 28 -15.36 -17.31 -15.54
N HIS A 29 -14.80 -16.15 -15.88
CA HIS A 29 -13.96 -15.95 -17.06
C HIS A 29 -12.47 -15.77 -16.65
N PRO A 30 -11.70 -16.85 -16.48
CA PRO A 30 -10.31 -16.79 -16.03
C PRO A 30 -9.38 -16.07 -17.03
N PHE A 31 -9.75 -16.03 -18.30
CA PHE A 31 -8.93 -15.44 -19.38
C PHE A 31 -8.64 -13.94 -19.18
N THR A 32 -9.48 -13.22 -18.48
CA THR A 32 -9.27 -11.79 -18.18
C THR A 32 -8.09 -11.54 -17.24
N LYS A 33 -7.68 -12.55 -16.45
CA LYS A 33 -6.54 -12.50 -15.53
C LYS A 33 -5.26 -13.13 -16.09
N GLY A 34 -5.29 -13.69 -17.29
CA GLY A 34 -4.15 -14.44 -17.84
C GLY A 34 -2.85 -13.65 -17.97
N LYS A 35 -2.90 -12.31 -18.08
CA LYS A 35 -1.70 -11.45 -18.06
C LYS A 35 -1.06 -11.42 -16.69
N VAL A 36 -1.86 -11.29 -15.63
CA VAL A 36 -1.36 -11.26 -14.25
C VAL A 36 -0.81 -12.62 -13.84
N GLU A 37 -1.50 -13.71 -14.19
CA GLU A 37 -1.02 -15.07 -13.91
C GLU A 37 0.31 -15.38 -14.60
N ARG A 38 0.47 -14.95 -15.85
CA ARG A 38 1.76 -15.05 -16.56
C ARG A 38 2.84 -14.20 -15.91
N LEU A 39 2.51 -12.99 -15.47
CA LEU A 39 3.46 -12.14 -14.78
C LEU A 39 3.91 -12.76 -13.45
N VAL A 40 2.97 -13.28 -12.64
CA VAL A 40 3.30 -13.97 -11.38
C VAL A 40 4.21 -15.17 -11.64
N ARG A 41 3.90 -15.98 -12.65
CA ARG A 41 4.78 -17.09 -13.06
C ARG A 41 6.15 -16.61 -13.49
N PHE A 42 6.21 -15.56 -14.32
CA PHE A 42 7.46 -14.97 -14.78
C PHE A 42 8.34 -14.49 -13.61
N VAL A 43 7.75 -13.86 -12.61
CA VAL A 43 8.48 -13.42 -11.39
C VAL A 43 8.99 -14.65 -10.61
N LYS A 44 8.15 -15.66 -10.41
CA LYS A 44 8.54 -16.89 -9.70
C LYS A 44 9.70 -17.58 -10.39
N ASP A 45 9.59 -17.80 -11.70
CA ASP A 45 10.54 -18.61 -12.46
C ASP A 45 11.86 -17.84 -12.74
N ASN A 46 11.85 -16.50 -12.78
CA ASN A 46 13.01 -15.71 -13.18
C ASN A 46 13.63 -14.85 -12.06
N PHE A 47 12.88 -14.60 -10.99
CA PHE A 47 13.38 -13.84 -9.86
C PHE A 47 13.59 -14.70 -8.61
N LEU A 48 12.61 -15.54 -8.24
CA LEU A 48 12.68 -16.29 -6.98
C LEU A 48 13.49 -17.59 -7.10
N THR A 49 13.53 -18.20 -8.29
CA THR A 49 14.26 -19.45 -8.50
C THR A 49 15.75 -19.25 -8.33
N ASP A 50 16.39 -20.14 -7.56
CA ASP A 50 17.84 -20.20 -7.28
C ASP A 50 18.42 -18.94 -6.61
N ARG A 51 17.59 -18.08 -5.98
CA ARG A 51 18.07 -16.94 -5.20
C ARG A 51 18.04 -17.22 -3.71
N VAL A 52 19.04 -16.70 -3.03
CA VAL A 52 19.13 -16.72 -1.57
C VAL A 52 18.95 -15.30 -1.07
N PHE A 53 18.13 -15.14 -0.04
CA PHE A 53 17.88 -13.88 0.62
C PHE A 53 18.28 -14.00 2.09
N CYS A 54 19.03 -13.01 2.59
CA CYS A 54 19.43 -12.99 3.99
C CYS A 54 18.27 -12.54 4.89
N ASP A 55 17.51 -11.56 4.42
CA ASP A 55 16.34 -11.00 5.11
C ASP A 55 15.38 -10.33 4.12
N LEU A 56 14.32 -9.68 4.64
CA LEU A 56 13.34 -8.96 3.81
C LEU A 56 13.94 -7.71 3.15
N THR A 57 14.92 -7.09 3.75
CA THR A 57 15.58 -5.90 3.20
C THR A 57 16.39 -6.29 1.98
N ASP A 58 17.16 -7.37 2.08
CA ASP A 58 17.92 -7.95 0.97
C ASP A 58 16.99 -8.42 -0.16
N LEU A 59 15.87 -9.11 0.18
CA LEU A 59 14.87 -9.50 -0.82
C LEU A 59 14.32 -8.29 -1.57
N ASN A 60 13.95 -7.23 -0.87
CA ASN A 60 13.40 -6.02 -1.48
C ASN A 60 14.43 -5.31 -2.36
N TRP A 61 15.68 -5.24 -1.91
CA TRP A 61 16.76 -4.68 -2.71
C TRP A 61 17.01 -5.48 -3.98
N GLN A 62 17.15 -6.80 -3.88
CA GLN A 62 17.34 -7.67 -5.04
C GLN A 62 16.14 -7.63 -6.00
N ALA A 63 14.91 -7.51 -5.47
CA ALA A 63 13.71 -7.36 -6.28
C ALA A 63 13.72 -6.04 -7.08
N LEU A 64 14.09 -4.93 -6.44
CA LEU A 64 14.20 -3.63 -7.08
C LEU A 64 15.25 -3.63 -8.21
N GLU A 65 16.44 -4.15 -7.93
CA GLU A 65 17.52 -4.31 -8.92
C GLU A 65 17.06 -5.16 -10.11
N TRP A 66 16.39 -6.28 -9.83
CA TRP A 66 15.86 -7.14 -10.88
C TRP A 66 14.78 -6.44 -11.71
N CYS A 67 13.85 -5.72 -11.08
CA CYS A 67 12.82 -4.93 -11.78
C CYS A 67 13.46 -3.88 -12.70
N ASN A 68 14.44 -3.13 -12.20
CA ASN A 68 15.15 -2.12 -12.99
C ASN A 68 15.84 -2.75 -14.21
N LYS A 69 16.51 -3.89 -14.01
CA LYS A 69 17.11 -4.65 -15.11
C LYS A 69 16.06 -5.10 -16.14
N GLN A 70 14.91 -5.63 -15.69
CA GLN A 70 13.84 -6.07 -16.59
C GLN A 70 13.24 -4.89 -17.38
N ASN A 71 13.05 -3.75 -16.72
CA ASN A 71 12.49 -2.53 -17.34
C ASN A 71 13.47 -1.88 -18.35
N GLY A 72 14.78 -1.98 -18.09
CA GLY A 72 15.81 -1.48 -18.99
C GLY A 72 16.19 -2.43 -20.15
N THR A 73 15.74 -3.68 -20.11
CA THR A 73 16.11 -4.68 -21.11
C THR A 73 15.17 -4.62 -22.33
N TYR A 74 15.77 -4.61 -23.53
CA TYR A 74 15.02 -4.66 -24.79
C TYR A 74 14.10 -5.88 -24.87
N ARG A 75 12.85 -5.67 -25.25
CA ARG A 75 11.83 -6.69 -25.44
C ARG A 75 11.33 -6.69 -26.88
N ARG A 76 11.55 -7.78 -27.60
CA ARG A 76 11.09 -7.92 -28.99
C ARG A 76 9.59 -7.75 -29.16
N THR A 77 8.78 -8.13 -28.17
CA THR A 77 7.31 -8.04 -28.21
C THR A 77 6.78 -6.60 -28.24
N VAL A 78 7.55 -5.64 -27.75
CA VAL A 78 7.20 -4.21 -27.70
C VAL A 78 8.18 -3.35 -28.47
N ASP A 79 9.17 -3.98 -29.12
CA ASP A 79 10.22 -3.33 -29.92
C ASP A 79 10.97 -2.22 -29.14
N GLY A 80 11.32 -2.53 -27.91
CA GLY A 80 12.06 -1.58 -27.07
C GLY A 80 12.21 -2.02 -25.62
N ALA A 81 12.89 -1.20 -24.84
CA ALA A 81 12.94 -1.35 -23.38
C ALA A 81 11.67 -0.76 -22.76
N PRO A 82 10.95 -1.47 -21.86
CA PRO A 82 9.71 -1.00 -21.27
C PRO A 82 9.80 0.40 -20.67
N GLN A 83 10.88 0.69 -19.93
CA GLN A 83 11.11 2.00 -19.33
C GLN A 83 11.20 3.10 -20.39
N LYS A 84 11.97 2.89 -21.44
CA LYS A 84 12.12 3.88 -22.51
C LYS A 84 10.82 4.14 -23.26
N ILE A 85 10.02 3.08 -23.50
CA ILE A 85 8.71 3.21 -24.12
C ILE A 85 7.76 3.98 -23.23
N HIS A 86 7.76 3.71 -21.92
CA HIS A 86 6.95 4.44 -20.94
C HIS A 86 7.31 5.95 -20.96
N GLU A 87 8.58 6.28 -20.92
CA GLU A 87 9.06 7.67 -20.90
C GLU A 87 8.73 8.43 -22.20
N THR A 88 8.75 7.77 -23.36
CA THR A 88 8.67 8.42 -24.67
C THR A 88 7.30 8.32 -25.34
N VAL A 89 6.59 7.20 -25.16
CA VAL A 89 5.35 6.89 -25.90
C VAL A 89 4.12 6.90 -24.99
N CYS A 90 4.25 6.39 -23.78
CA CYS A 90 3.09 6.23 -22.90
C CYS A 90 2.65 7.54 -22.26
N GLY A 91 3.37 8.65 -22.38
CA GLY A 91 2.99 10.02 -22.01
C GLY A 91 1.85 10.18 -21.00
N GLU A 92 1.67 9.15 -20.14
CA GLU A 92 0.64 9.17 -19.13
C GLU A 92 0.89 10.37 -18.24
N GLN A 93 0.11 11.39 -18.45
CA GLN A 93 0.03 12.47 -17.48
C GLN A 93 -0.59 11.90 -16.23
N LEU A 94 0.26 11.38 -15.34
CA LEU A 94 -0.15 11.08 -13.98
C LEU A 94 -0.72 12.37 -13.42
N ARG A 95 -2.04 12.42 -13.23
CA ARG A 95 -2.66 13.54 -12.54
C ARG A 95 -2.06 13.57 -11.14
N MET A 96 -1.53 14.72 -10.76
CA MET A 96 -1.16 14.97 -9.37
C MET A 96 -2.41 14.72 -8.52
N VAL A 97 -2.42 13.65 -7.76
CA VAL A 97 -3.48 13.40 -6.79
C VAL A 97 -3.22 14.35 -5.62
N PRO A 98 -4.22 15.08 -5.12
CA PRO A 98 -4.06 15.89 -3.92
C PRO A 98 -3.50 15.03 -2.79
N GLU A 99 -2.33 15.40 -2.27
CA GLU A 99 -1.62 14.62 -1.26
C GLU A 99 -2.51 14.33 -0.05
N ASP A 100 -3.31 15.30 0.36
CA ASP A 100 -4.27 15.17 1.46
C ASP A 100 -5.34 14.10 1.20
N ALA A 101 -5.84 14.00 -0.03
CA ALA A 101 -6.85 12.99 -0.37
C ALA A 101 -6.27 11.58 -0.33
N VAL A 102 -5.06 11.38 -0.85
CA VAL A 102 -4.36 10.08 -0.79
C VAL A 102 -4.06 9.70 0.64
N ARG A 103 -3.51 10.64 1.40
CA ARG A 103 -3.13 10.42 2.80
C ARG A 103 -4.31 10.01 3.66
N PHE A 104 -5.46 10.63 3.44
CA PHE A 104 -6.69 10.29 4.17
C PHE A 104 -7.08 8.82 3.99
N TYR A 105 -6.93 8.26 2.78
CA TYR A 105 -7.24 6.85 2.49
C TYR A 105 -6.13 5.88 2.88
N LEU A 106 -4.88 6.32 2.81
CA LEU A 106 -3.74 5.49 3.21
C LEU A 106 -3.56 5.40 4.73
N CYS A 107 -4.16 6.33 5.48
CA CYS A 107 -4.12 6.37 6.93
C CYS A 107 -5.47 5.91 7.52
N PRO A 108 -5.72 4.60 7.68
CA PRO A 108 -6.99 4.10 8.18
C PRO A 108 -7.27 4.60 9.59
N GLU A 109 -8.53 4.95 9.83
CA GLU A 109 -9.01 5.34 11.14
C GLU A 109 -9.07 4.14 12.08
N ARG A 110 -8.66 4.33 13.32
CA ARG A 110 -8.68 3.35 14.40
C ARG A 110 -9.30 3.94 15.65
N LYS A 111 -10.11 3.16 16.34
CA LYS A 111 -10.62 3.54 17.67
C LYS A 111 -9.48 3.47 18.68
N ILE A 112 -9.45 4.45 19.56
CA ILE A 112 -8.58 4.43 20.74
C ILE A 112 -9.34 3.69 21.84
N SER A 113 -8.71 2.67 22.41
CA SER A 113 -9.29 1.94 23.55
C SER A 113 -9.24 2.81 24.80
N PHE A 114 -10.05 2.44 25.83
CA PHE A 114 -10.13 3.22 27.07
C PHE A 114 -8.79 3.33 27.82
N ASP A 115 -7.90 2.38 27.56
CA ASP A 115 -6.54 2.33 28.12
C ASP A 115 -5.48 2.99 27.20
N GLY A 116 -5.92 3.79 26.22
CA GLY A 116 -5.06 4.65 25.42
C GLY A 116 -4.27 3.94 24.32
N PHE A 117 -4.81 2.87 23.71
CA PHE A 117 -4.15 2.18 22.60
C PHE A 117 -4.98 2.17 21.32
N VAL A 118 -4.29 2.17 20.19
CA VAL A 118 -4.85 1.80 18.90
C VAL A 118 -4.39 0.39 18.53
N ASN A 119 -5.29 -0.40 17.92
CA ASN A 119 -4.97 -1.71 17.37
C ASN A 119 -4.60 -1.59 15.88
N TYR A 120 -3.42 -2.10 15.53
CA TYR A 120 -2.97 -2.19 14.15
C TYR A 120 -2.22 -3.50 13.91
N GLU A 121 -2.64 -4.27 12.91
CA GLU A 121 -2.06 -5.59 12.57
C GLU A 121 -1.94 -6.54 13.77
N GLY A 122 -2.95 -6.56 14.63
CA GLY A 122 -2.98 -7.44 15.80
C GLY A 122 -2.02 -7.04 16.93
N ARG A 123 -1.54 -5.81 16.95
CA ARG A 123 -0.66 -5.21 17.97
C ARG A 123 -1.27 -3.94 18.52
N ARG A 124 -0.86 -3.57 19.72
CA ARG A 124 -1.35 -2.41 20.45
C ARG A 124 -0.27 -1.35 20.51
N PHE A 125 -0.63 -0.11 20.13
CA PHE A 125 0.28 1.03 20.08
C PHE A 125 -0.33 2.18 20.89
N GLY A 126 0.44 2.71 21.83
CA GLY A 126 0.01 3.76 22.75
C GLY A 126 -0.24 5.09 22.07
N VAL A 127 -1.18 5.83 22.62
CA VAL A 127 -1.50 7.21 22.23
C VAL A 127 -1.39 8.08 23.47
N PRO A 128 -0.84 9.31 23.37
CA PRO A 128 -0.73 10.21 24.52
C PRO A 128 -2.10 10.48 25.17
N TYR A 129 -2.17 10.42 26.49
CA TYR A 129 -3.40 10.67 27.26
C TYR A 129 -3.96 12.09 27.04
N SER A 130 -3.10 13.04 26.69
CA SER A 130 -3.50 14.42 26.40
C SER A 130 -4.35 14.57 25.14
N TYR A 131 -4.43 13.54 24.30
CA TYR A 131 -5.25 13.58 23.10
C TYR A 131 -6.71 13.22 23.44
N PRO A 132 -7.67 14.15 23.29
CA PRO A 132 -9.06 13.95 23.72
C PRO A 132 -9.91 13.17 22.71
N GLY A 133 -9.35 12.82 21.54
CA GLY A 133 -10.10 12.15 20.47
C GLY A 133 -10.37 10.69 20.77
N ALA A 134 -11.54 10.19 20.35
CA ALA A 134 -11.90 8.76 20.46
C ALA A 134 -11.32 7.90 19.32
N THR A 135 -10.82 8.54 18.26
CA THR A 135 -10.23 7.88 17.08
C THR A 135 -8.93 8.56 16.69
N ALA A 136 -8.05 7.80 16.07
CA ALA A 136 -6.80 8.27 15.50
C ALA A 136 -6.58 7.63 14.13
N ARG A 137 -5.71 8.21 13.31
CA ARG A 137 -5.31 7.63 12.03
C ARG A 137 -3.90 7.10 12.11
N VAL A 138 -3.67 5.98 11.44
CA VAL A 138 -2.38 5.29 11.48
C VAL A 138 -1.76 5.24 10.09
N GLU A 139 -0.48 5.58 10.01
CA GLU A 139 0.33 5.52 8.80
C GLU A 139 1.48 4.54 9.01
N ARG A 140 1.59 3.53 8.16
CA ARG A 140 2.71 2.60 8.18
C ARG A 140 3.72 2.95 7.08
N SER A 141 4.97 3.11 7.46
CA SER A 141 6.08 3.33 6.54
C SER A 141 7.27 2.46 6.95
N GLY A 142 7.49 1.36 6.26
CA GLY A 142 8.50 0.37 6.66
C GLY A 142 8.23 -0.16 8.08
N ASP A 143 9.19 0.00 8.98
CA ASP A 143 9.06 -0.44 10.37
C ASP A 143 8.52 0.66 11.31
N LEU A 144 8.17 1.81 10.77
CA LEU A 144 7.59 2.90 11.55
C LEU A 144 6.07 2.92 11.41
N LEU A 145 5.38 3.02 12.53
CA LEU A 145 3.97 3.33 12.64
C LEU A 145 3.82 4.72 13.24
N ARG A 146 3.25 5.64 12.47
CA ARG A 146 2.91 6.98 12.94
C ARG A 146 1.43 7.05 13.24
N ILE A 147 1.08 7.63 14.37
CA ILE A 147 -0.30 7.82 14.81
C ILE A 147 -0.59 9.30 14.78
N TYR A 148 -1.63 9.68 14.06
CA TYR A 148 -2.07 11.06 13.90
C TYR A 148 -3.45 11.28 14.51
N SER A 149 -3.77 12.55 14.82
CA SER A 149 -5.13 12.96 15.12
C SER A 149 -6.11 12.53 14.00
N ALA A 150 -7.40 12.43 14.31
CA ALA A 150 -8.43 11.99 13.36
C ALA A 150 -8.47 12.84 12.08
N ASP A 151 -8.08 14.10 12.13
CA ASP A 151 -7.99 15.04 11.02
C ASP A 151 -6.62 15.06 10.32
N LEU A 152 -5.68 14.17 10.70
CA LEU A 152 -4.32 14.05 10.18
C LEU A 152 -3.40 15.27 10.41
N LYS A 153 -3.82 16.26 11.21
CA LYS A 153 -3.04 17.50 11.40
C LYS A 153 -1.93 17.37 12.43
N VAL A 154 -2.12 16.54 13.44
CA VAL A 154 -1.19 16.42 14.56
C VAL A 154 -0.62 15.00 14.60
N LEU A 155 0.71 14.89 14.62
CA LEU A 155 1.40 13.63 14.90
C LEU A 155 1.36 13.41 16.42
N LEU A 156 0.68 12.35 16.86
CA LEU A 156 0.48 12.02 18.26
C LEU A 156 1.62 11.15 18.81
N ALA A 157 1.99 10.12 18.06
CA ALA A 157 3.04 9.19 18.47
C ALA A 157 3.72 8.54 17.24
N THR A 158 4.95 8.09 17.44
CA THR A 158 5.69 7.26 16.48
C THR A 158 6.18 6.02 17.20
N HIS A 159 5.92 4.86 16.62
CA HIS A 159 6.33 3.57 17.16
C HIS A 159 7.17 2.81 16.14
N THR A 160 8.08 1.98 16.64
CA THR A 160 8.76 0.97 15.81
C THR A 160 7.97 -0.33 15.89
N VAL A 161 7.58 -0.84 14.73
CA VAL A 161 6.84 -2.10 14.62
C VAL A 161 7.85 -3.25 14.58
N THR A 162 7.92 -3.99 15.66
CA THR A 162 8.78 -5.17 15.81
C THR A 162 7.98 -6.44 15.57
N TRP A 163 8.64 -7.59 15.49
CA TRP A 163 7.99 -8.90 15.45
C TRP A 163 7.33 -9.29 16.76
N SER A 164 7.70 -8.66 17.87
CA SER A 164 7.08 -8.86 19.17
C SER A 164 5.62 -8.40 19.13
N ARG A 165 4.75 -9.15 19.81
CA ARG A 165 3.34 -8.78 20.02
C ARG A 165 3.11 -8.04 21.33
N THR A 166 4.17 -7.57 21.99
CA THR A 166 4.06 -6.76 23.21
C THR A 166 3.48 -5.39 22.88
N ASP A 167 2.77 -4.82 23.83
CA ASP A 167 2.25 -3.46 23.74
C ASP A 167 3.41 -2.46 23.57
N SER A 168 3.26 -1.52 22.66
CA SER A 168 4.23 -0.45 22.43
C SER A 168 3.69 0.84 23.05
N PHE A 169 4.40 1.34 24.04
CA PHE A 169 4.02 2.56 24.77
C PHE A 169 4.64 3.80 24.12
N CYS A 170 4.01 4.96 24.32
CA CYS A 170 4.53 6.25 23.91
C CYS A 170 4.72 7.17 25.12
N GLU A 171 5.47 8.24 24.90
CA GLU A 171 5.62 9.30 25.90
C GLU A 171 4.27 9.98 26.17
N GLY A 172 3.96 10.23 27.44
CA GLY A 172 2.72 10.89 27.85
C GLY A 172 1.46 10.02 27.72
N GLN A 173 1.57 8.71 27.67
CA GLN A 173 0.41 7.82 27.64
C GLN A 173 -0.30 7.71 28.99
N TYR A 174 0.41 7.91 30.11
CA TYR A 174 -0.08 7.89 31.49
C TYR A 174 0.37 9.14 32.25
#